data_13565e85730fb9b4c8aac26b7855c0b0
#
_entry.id   13565e85730fb9b4c8aac26b7855c0b0
#
_cell.length_a   1.000
_cell.length_b   1.000
_cell.length_c   1.000
_cell.angle_alpha   90.00
_cell.angle_beta   90.00
_cell.angle_gamma   90.00
#
_symmetry.space_group_name_H-M   'P 1'
#
loop_
_entity.id
_entity.type
_entity.pdbx_description
1 polymer ?
#
loop_
_entity_poly.entity_id
_entity_poly.type
_entity_poly.pdbx_seq_one_letter_code
_entity_poly.pdbx_strand_id
1 'polypeptide(L)'
;MRLVGRQLARFREAAGLTQRALAAEFNLAEQTVASIEQGRRPLKPDLAARFDDRLDTKGALSVAVDNMPEVDLIPAWAEEYMDLEREALALSWFENQVLPGLLQTEAYARAVFRSKVPALSEEDFNAQVTVRLERQAILQRNVPPTTSFIVSEAIVRDRLGGHEVYADMIRHLRSRADLPGVTLQIMPLGRESHAALAGPFILLETPDYQRLAYTETQRGSQLISDPNEVSILAQKYAMLRTQALNAEETKGLLGQLLGEQ
;
A
#
# COMPACT_ATOMS: atom_id res chain seq x y z
N MET A 1 -0.82 -8.20 17.06
CA MET A 1 -2.06 -8.97 17.36
C MET A 1 -1.86 -10.18 18.27
N ARG A 2 -0.97 -11.14 17.98
CA ARG A 2 -0.82 -12.38 18.84
C ARG A 2 -0.50 -12.09 20.29
N LEU A 3 0.34 -11.09 20.59
CA LEU A 3 0.69 -10.75 21.97
C LEU A 3 -0.53 -10.25 22.75
N VAL A 4 -1.26 -9.27 22.21
CA VAL A 4 -2.47 -8.70 22.81
C VAL A 4 -3.56 -9.76 22.97
N GLY A 5 -3.76 -10.61 21.97
CA GLY A 5 -4.70 -11.73 22.08
C GLY A 5 -4.36 -12.70 23.20
N ARG A 6 -3.08 -13.04 23.37
CA ARG A 6 -2.62 -13.89 24.49
C ARG A 6 -2.76 -13.20 25.86
N GLN A 7 -2.55 -11.88 25.92
CA GLN A 7 -2.79 -11.12 27.13
C GLN A 7 -4.28 -11.15 27.50
N LEU A 8 -5.18 -10.89 26.54
CA LEU A 8 -6.62 -11.00 26.74
C LEU A 8 -7.02 -12.39 27.27
N ALA A 9 -6.52 -13.47 26.65
CA ALA A 9 -6.79 -14.83 27.08
C ALA A 9 -6.36 -15.04 28.57
N ARG A 10 -5.18 -14.56 28.93
CA ARG A 10 -4.66 -14.68 30.31
C ARG A 10 -5.49 -13.88 31.32
N PHE A 11 -5.90 -12.65 31.00
CA PHE A 11 -6.77 -11.85 31.86
C PHE A 11 -8.17 -12.48 32.01
N ARG A 12 -8.74 -12.99 30.91
CA ARG A 12 -10.02 -13.70 30.94
C ARG A 12 -9.95 -14.95 31.82
N GLU A 13 -8.90 -15.77 31.66
CA GLU A 13 -8.68 -16.98 32.46
C GLU A 13 -8.48 -16.64 33.94
N ALA A 14 -7.73 -15.59 34.25
CA ALA A 14 -7.53 -15.11 35.61
C ALA A 14 -8.85 -14.64 36.25
N ALA A 15 -9.78 -14.07 35.46
CA ALA A 15 -11.11 -13.72 35.90
C ALA A 15 -12.08 -14.93 35.96
N GLY A 16 -11.63 -16.14 35.67
CA GLY A 16 -12.45 -17.36 35.71
C GLY A 16 -13.50 -17.45 34.61
N LEU A 17 -13.35 -16.67 33.53
CA LEU A 17 -14.34 -16.62 32.46
C LEU A 17 -13.99 -17.55 31.30
N THR A 18 -15.01 -18.20 30.71
CA THR A 18 -14.88 -18.85 29.41
C THR A 18 -14.97 -17.82 28.26
N GLN A 19 -14.48 -18.17 27.08
CA GLN A 19 -14.64 -17.33 25.89
C GLN A 19 -16.11 -17.00 25.60
N ARG A 20 -16.98 -18.00 25.79
CA ARG A 20 -18.44 -17.88 25.64
C ARG A 20 -19.03 -16.91 26.67
N ALA A 21 -18.58 -16.97 27.94
CA ALA A 21 -19.08 -16.09 28.98
C ALA A 21 -18.67 -14.63 28.70
N LEU A 22 -17.39 -14.39 28.39
CA LEU A 22 -16.93 -13.05 28.03
C LEU A 22 -17.66 -12.52 26.78
N ALA A 23 -17.83 -13.33 25.75
CA ALA A 23 -18.54 -12.92 24.53
C ALA A 23 -20.01 -12.52 24.82
N ALA A 24 -20.72 -13.30 25.64
CA ALA A 24 -22.11 -13.01 26.01
C ALA A 24 -22.29 -11.66 26.71
N GLU A 25 -21.38 -11.31 27.64
CA GLU A 25 -21.43 -10.03 28.36
C GLU A 25 -21.28 -8.80 27.44
N PHE A 26 -20.62 -8.95 26.30
CA PHE A 26 -20.37 -7.86 25.35
C PHE A 26 -21.19 -7.97 24.06
N ASN A 27 -22.18 -8.86 24.04
CA ASN A 27 -23.03 -9.12 22.89
C ASN A 27 -22.21 -9.50 21.62
N LEU A 28 -21.18 -10.32 21.81
CA LEU A 28 -20.29 -10.83 20.77
C LEU A 28 -20.54 -12.33 20.55
N ALA A 29 -20.17 -12.81 19.35
CA ALA A 29 -20.07 -14.25 19.12
C ALA A 29 -18.82 -14.81 19.83
N GLU A 30 -18.90 -16.01 20.40
CA GLU A 30 -17.78 -16.72 21.03
C GLU A 30 -16.56 -16.80 20.08
N GLN A 31 -16.82 -17.07 18.79
CA GLN A 31 -15.79 -17.10 17.75
C GLN A 31 -15.06 -15.76 17.57
N THR A 32 -15.71 -14.64 17.88
CA THR A 32 -15.07 -13.33 17.85
C THR A 32 -14.00 -13.22 18.93
N VAL A 33 -14.33 -13.59 20.18
CA VAL A 33 -13.36 -13.61 21.27
C VAL A 33 -12.23 -14.59 20.98
N ALA A 34 -12.55 -15.81 20.54
CA ALA A 34 -11.55 -16.81 20.15
C ALA A 34 -10.60 -16.31 19.04
N SER A 35 -11.14 -15.61 18.05
CA SER A 35 -10.31 -15.04 16.96
C SER A 35 -9.40 -13.92 17.43
N ILE A 36 -9.84 -13.07 18.37
CA ILE A 36 -9.02 -12.03 18.99
C ILE A 36 -7.90 -12.67 19.82
N GLU A 37 -8.22 -13.62 20.69
CA GLU A 37 -7.24 -14.31 21.54
C GLU A 37 -6.17 -15.06 20.73
N GLN A 38 -6.54 -15.61 19.58
CA GLN A 38 -5.60 -16.26 18.65
C GLN A 38 -4.82 -15.26 17.77
N GLY A 39 -5.12 -13.98 17.86
CA GLY A 39 -4.50 -12.92 17.06
C GLY A 39 -4.86 -12.97 15.60
N ARG A 40 -5.99 -13.59 15.24
CA ARG A 40 -6.55 -13.59 13.87
C ARG A 40 -7.42 -12.37 13.59
N ARG A 41 -7.96 -11.76 14.65
CA ARG A 41 -8.76 -10.54 14.60
C ARG A 41 -8.17 -9.51 15.57
N PRO A 42 -8.07 -8.22 15.18
CA PRO A 42 -7.58 -7.18 16.08
C PRO A 42 -8.59 -6.92 17.21
N LEU A 43 -8.05 -6.61 18.40
CA LEU A 43 -8.82 -6.03 19.48
C LEU A 43 -8.96 -4.53 19.20
N LYS A 44 -10.18 -4.04 19.04
CA LYS A 44 -10.45 -2.62 18.80
C LYS A 44 -10.27 -1.80 20.10
N PRO A 45 -9.85 -0.50 20.00
CA PRO A 45 -9.61 0.35 21.17
C PRO A 45 -10.81 0.45 22.14
N ASP A 46 -12.01 0.70 21.61
CA ASP A 46 -13.24 0.77 22.41
C ASP A 46 -13.60 -0.54 23.11
N LEU A 47 -13.31 -1.68 22.47
CA LEU A 47 -13.52 -2.99 23.07
C LEU A 47 -12.41 -3.32 24.08
N ALA A 48 -11.17 -2.87 23.85
CA ALA A 48 -10.06 -3.00 24.77
C ALA A 48 -10.35 -2.29 26.10
N ALA A 49 -10.80 -1.03 26.04
CA ALA A 49 -11.17 -0.27 27.23
C ALA A 49 -12.29 -0.96 28.04
N ARG A 50 -13.32 -1.47 27.36
CA ARG A 50 -14.41 -2.22 28.03
C ARG A 50 -13.94 -3.55 28.63
N PHE A 51 -13.00 -4.24 27.99
CA PHE A 51 -12.40 -5.44 28.54
C PHE A 51 -11.47 -5.14 29.74
N ASP A 52 -10.72 -4.02 29.68
CA ASP A 52 -9.92 -3.55 30.81
C ASP A 52 -10.76 -3.34 32.05
N ASP A 53 -11.89 -2.65 31.91
CA ASP A 53 -12.83 -2.42 33.01
C ASP A 53 -13.40 -3.74 33.56
N ARG A 54 -13.82 -4.64 32.68
CA ARG A 54 -14.46 -5.91 33.08
C ARG A 54 -13.51 -6.92 33.70
N LEU A 55 -12.27 -6.97 33.20
CA LEU A 55 -11.25 -7.92 33.61
C LEU A 55 -10.28 -7.34 34.63
N ASP A 56 -10.50 -6.10 35.06
CA ASP A 56 -9.67 -5.35 36.02
C ASP A 56 -8.17 -5.33 35.64
N THR A 57 -7.89 -5.13 34.34
CA THR A 57 -6.51 -5.18 33.82
C THR A 57 -5.74 -3.87 34.00
N LYS A 58 -6.34 -2.86 34.62
CA LYS A 58 -5.74 -1.53 34.86
C LYS A 58 -5.31 -0.82 33.58
N GLY A 59 -6.04 -1.01 32.47
CA GLY A 59 -5.74 -0.39 31.19
C GLY A 59 -4.67 -1.12 30.34
N ALA A 60 -4.23 -2.31 30.77
CA ALA A 60 -3.14 -3.03 30.09
C ALA A 60 -3.49 -3.41 28.64
N LEU A 61 -4.76 -3.72 28.34
CA LEU A 61 -5.19 -4.05 26.99
C LEU A 61 -5.28 -2.79 26.12
N SER A 62 -5.80 -1.68 26.65
CA SER A 62 -5.84 -0.40 25.94
C SER A 62 -4.43 0.10 25.61
N VAL A 63 -3.53 0.12 26.58
CA VAL A 63 -2.11 0.49 26.37
C VAL A 63 -1.47 -0.42 25.31
N ALA A 64 -1.73 -1.73 25.37
CA ALA A 64 -1.17 -2.67 24.41
C ALA A 64 -1.74 -2.43 22.99
N VAL A 65 -3.01 -2.10 22.86
CA VAL A 65 -3.65 -1.77 21.58
C VAL A 65 -3.11 -0.46 21.03
N ASP A 66 -3.02 0.59 21.84
CA ASP A 66 -2.54 1.92 21.43
C ASP A 66 -1.07 1.92 21.01
N ASN A 67 -0.29 0.96 21.51
CA ASN A 67 1.12 0.79 21.15
C ASN A 67 1.36 -0.39 20.17
N MET A 68 0.30 -1.01 19.64
CA MET A 68 0.49 -1.98 18.57
C MET A 68 0.97 -1.27 17.30
N PRO A 69 2.02 -1.79 16.64
CA PRO A 69 2.32 -1.34 15.29
C PRO A 69 1.06 -1.52 14.42
N GLU A 70 0.72 -0.49 13.65
CA GLU A 70 -0.48 -0.47 12.79
C GLU A 70 -0.49 -1.53 11.65
N VAL A 71 0.45 -2.42 11.62
CA VAL A 71 0.71 -3.45 10.58
C VAL A 71 -0.44 -4.43 10.34
N ASP A 72 -1.46 -4.47 11.20
CA ASP A 72 -2.45 -5.55 11.22
C ASP A 72 -3.90 -5.16 10.84
N LEU A 73 -4.15 -3.96 10.30
CA LEU A 73 -5.51 -3.48 9.95
C LEU A 73 -5.73 -3.35 8.43
N ILE A 74 -5.60 -4.43 7.71
CA ILE A 74 -5.44 -4.44 6.25
C ILE A 74 -6.68 -4.16 5.38
N PRO A 75 -7.94 -4.38 5.69
CA PRO A 75 -9.01 -3.97 4.78
C PRO A 75 -9.34 -2.47 4.83
N ALA A 76 -9.28 -1.84 6.00
CA ALA A 76 -9.62 -0.42 6.16
C ALA A 76 -8.55 0.53 5.60
N TRP A 77 -7.26 0.15 5.67
CA TRP A 77 -6.15 1.01 5.25
C TRP A 77 -6.04 1.20 3.74
N ALA A 78 -6.39 0.19 2.95
CA ALA A 78 -6.37 0.34 1.50
C ALA A 78 -7.45 1.32 1.03
N GLU A 79 -8.61 1.33 1.68
CA GLU A 79 -9.68 2.30 1.40
C GLU A 79 -9.25 3.71 1.83
N GLU A 80 -8.70 3.87 3.05
CA GLU A 80 -8.18 5.14 3.54
C GLU A 80 -7.06 5.70 2.65
N TYR A 81 -6.11 4.87 2.24
CA TYR A 81 -5.06 5.30 1.31
C TYR A 81 -5.64 5.75 -0.04
N MET A 82 -6.62 5.04 -0.59
CA MET A 82 -7.25 5.43 -1.86
C MET A 82 -7.99 6.76 -1.77
N ASP A 83 -8.60 7.07 -0.61
CA ASP A 83 -9.23 8.35 -0.37
C ASP A 83 -8.20 9.47 -0.26
N LEU A 84 -7.11 9.24 0.50
CA LEU A 84 -5.98 10.16 0.59
C LEU A 84 -5.29 10.37 -0.77
N GLU A 85 -5.09 9.31 -1.55
CA GLU A 85 -4.54 9.41 -2.91
C GLU A 85 -5.43 10.27 -3.81
N ARG A 86 -6.76 10.09 -3.71
CA ARG A 86 -7.74 10.84 -4.52
C ARG A 86 -7.66 12.35 -4.25
N GLU A 87 -7.36 12.77 -3.02
CA GLU A 87 -7.31 14.18 -2.62
C GLU A 87 -5.90 14.76 -2.61
N ALA A 88 -4.87 13.95 -2.78
CA ALA A 88 -3.47 14.34 -2.66
C ALA A 88 -3.11 15.58 -3.49
N LEU A 89 -2.26 16.45 -2.92
CA LEU A 89 -1.61 17.56 -3.58
C LEU A 89 -0.35 17.13 -4.34
N ALA A 90 0.37 16.15 -3.77
CA ALA A 90 1.57 15.59 -4.36
C ALA A 90 1.69 14.09 -4.07
N LEU A 91 2.24 13.34 -5.03
CA LEU A 91 2.54 11.92 -4.94
C LEU A 91 3.95 11.66 -5.43
N SER A 92 4.74 10.94 -4.64
CA SER A 92 6.07 10.47 -5.01
C SER A 92 6.11 8.94 -4.87
N TRP A 93 6.24 8.23 -5.96
CA TRP A 93 6.06 6.79 -6.02
C TRP A 93 7.34 6.10 -6.51
N PHE A 94 7.93 5.26 -5.68
CA PHE A 94 8.96 4.32 -6.09
C PHE A 94 8.38 2.92 -6.18
N GLU A 95 8.62 2.24 -7.32
CA GLU A 95 8.12 0.88 -7.55
C GLU A 95 9.17 0.00 -8.22
N ASN A 96 9.28 -1.24 -7.74
CA ASN A 96 10.26 -2.22 -8.25
C ASN A 96 9.68 -3.62 -8.50
N GLN A 97 8.36 -3.81 -8.36
CA GLN A 97 7.68 -5.10 -8.55
C GLN A 97 6.76 -5.10 -9.76
N VAL A 98 5.82 -4.15 -9.79
CA VAL A 98 4.88 -3.97 -10.90
C VAL A 98 4.74 -2.48 -11.21
N LEU A 99 4.23 -2.14 -12.38
CA LEU A 99 3.99 -0.75 -12.72
C LEU A 99 3.00 -0.10 -11.73
N PRO A 100 3.24 1.15 -11.26
CA PRO A 100 2.28 1.87 -10.44
C PRO A 100 0.87 1.84 -11.02
N GLY A 101 -0.14 1.61 -10.17
CA GLY A 101 -1.53 1.46 -10.62
C GLY A 101 -2.04 2.62 -11.46
N LEU A 102 -1.58 3.85 -11.17
CA LEU A 102 -1.95 5.07 -11.91
C LEU A 102 -1.36 5.11 -13.33
N LEU A 103 -0.38 4.26 -13.65
CA LEU A 103 0.30 4.19 -14.95
C LEU A 103 -0.02 2.91 -15.74
N GLN A 104 -0.89 2.02 -15.24
CA GLN A 104 -1.19 0.76 -15.91
C GLN A 104 -2.19 0.94 -17.06
N THR A 105 -2.00 0.20 -18.16
CA THR A 105 -3.10 -0.02 -19.13
C THR A 105 -4.08 -1.05 -18.55
N GLU A 106 -5.30 -1.12 -19.09
CA GLU A 106 -6.27 -2.14 -18.68
C GLU A 106 -5.71 -3.55 -18.89
N ALA A 107 -5.09 -3.80 -20.05
CA ALA A 107 -4.52 -5.11 -20.39
C ALA A 107 -3.40 -5.52 -19.40
N TYR A 108 -2.56 -4.57 -19.00
CA TYR A 108 -1.52 -4.81 -17.98
C TYR A 108 -2.13 -5.06 -16.60
N ALA A 109 -3.11 -4.26 -16.18
CA ALA A 109 -3.80 -4.46 -14.91
C ALA A 109 -4.47 -5.83 -14.84
N ARG A 110 -5.13 -6.26 -15.94
CA ARG A 110 -5.70 -7.61 -16.06
C ARG A 110 -4.63 -8.70 -15.92
N ALA A 111 -3.46 -8.54 -16.52
CA ALA A 111 -2.35 -9.49 -16.38
C ALA A 111 -1.86 -9.57 -14.92
N VAL A 112 -1.72 -8.42 -14.23
CA VAL A 112 -1.36 -8.38 -12.80
C VAL A 112 -2.39 -9.12 -11.94
N PHE A 113 -3.69 -8.86 -12.12
CA PHE A 113 -4.71 -9.50 -11.30
C PHE A 113 -4.88 -10.99 -11.59
N ARG A 114 -4.63 -11.44 -12.83
CA ARG A 114 -4.61 -12.88 -13.17
C ARG A 114 -3.46 -13.66 -12.53
N SER A 115 -2.40 -12.96 -12.11
CA SER A 115 -1.25 -13.59 -11.43
C SER A 115 -1.50 -13.79 -9.93
N LYS A 116 -2.63 -13.36 -9.38
CA LYS A 116 -2.92 -13.51 -7.95
C LYS A 116 -3.12 -14.97 -7.56
N VAL A 117 -2.58 -15.33 -6.40
CA VAL A 117 -2.75 -16.64 -5.76
C VAL A 117 -3.26 -16.42 -4.32
N PRO A 118 -4.42 -16.99 -3.95
CA PRO A 118 -5.35 -17.75 -4.80
C PRO A 118 -5.99 -16.90 -5.91
N ALA A 119 -6.46 -17.55 -6.98
CA ALA A 119 -7.12 -16.88 -8.08
C ALA A 119 -8.40 -16.17 -7.59
N LEU A 120 -8.66 -14.99 -8.15
CA LEU A 120 -9.88 -14.23 -7.87
C LEU A 120 -11.11 -14.89 -8.58
N SER A 121 -12.30 -14.66 -8.04
CA SER A 121 -13.53 -14.89 -8.80
C SER A 121 -13.58 -13.92 -9.98
N GLU A 122 -14.34 -14.27 -11.05
CA GLU A 122 -14.51 -13.37 -12.20
C GLU A 122 -15.15 -12.03 -11.81
N GLU A 123 -16.05 -12.03 -10.83
CA GLU A 123 -16.68 -10.81 -10.30
C GLU A 123 -15.65 -9.93 -9.60
N ASP A 124 -14.89 -10.48 -8.64
CA ASP A 124 -13.84 -9.75 -7.92
C ASP A 124 -12.73 -9.28 -8.86
N PHE A 125 -12.35 -10.12 -9.83
CA PHE A 125 -11.37 -9.77 -10.84
C PHE A 125 -11.77 -8.53 -11.62
N ASN A 126 -13.00 -8.50 -12.17
CA ASN A 126 -13.49 -7.37 -12.94
C ASN A 126 -13.69 -6.12 -12.06
N ALA A 127 -14.18 -6.28 -10.83
CA ALA A 127 -14.32 -5.18 -9.88
C ALA A 127 -12.95 -4.54 -9.58
N GLN A 128 -11.91 -5.33 -9.32
CA GLN A 128 -10.57 -4.81 -9.03
C GLN A 128 -9.93 -4.11 -10.25
N VAL A 129 -10.16 -4.61 -11.46
CA VAL A 129 -9.73 -3.93 -12.70
C VAL A 129 -10.43 -2.57 -12.82
N THR A 130 -11.74 -2.52 -12.63
CA THR A 130 -12.51 -1.27 -12.71
C THR A 130 -12.01 -0.24 -11.73
N VAL A 131 -11.90 -0.59 -10.45
CA VAL A 131 -11.36 0.31 -9.41
C VAL A 131 -9.95 0.79 -9.75
N ARG A 132 -9.08 -0.08 -10.29
CA ARG A 132 -7.73 0.28 -10.72
C ARG A 132 -7.72 1.36 -11.79
N LEU A 133 -8.62 1.26 -12.77
CA LEU A 133 -8.71 2.23 -13.88
C LEU A 133 -9.35 3.55 -13.42
N GLU A 134 -10.39 3.49 -12.61
CA GLU A 134 -11.05 4.67 -12.05
C GLU A 134 -10.10 5.56 -11.25
N ARG A 135 -9.17 4.98 -10.49
CA ARG A 135 -8.15 5.72 -9.74
C ARG A 135 -7.29 6.62 -10.63
N GLN A 136 -7.09 6.26 -11.89
CA GLN A 136 -6.25 7.03 -12.83
C GLN A 136 -6.83 8.41 -13.18
N ALA A 137 -8.12 8.64 -12.91
CA ALA A 137 -8.77 9.94 -13.11
C ALA A 137 -8.10 11.07 -12.32
N ILE A 138 -7.37 10.76 -11.25
CA ILE A 138 -6.62 11.74 -10.47
C ILE A 138 -5.59 12.51 -11.32
N LEU A 139 -4.96 11.85 -12.29
CA LEU A 139 -3.98 12.47 -13.19
C LEU A 139 -4.61 13.41 -14.23
N GLN A 140 -5.95 13.41 -14.36
CA GLN A 140 -6.71 14.20 -15.31
C GLN A 140 -7.65 15.23 -14.65
N ARG A 141 -7.51 15.47 -13.34
CA ARG A 141 -8.26 16.51 -12.62
C ARG A 141 -7.94 17.90 -13.20
N ASN A 142 -8.85 18.87 -12.99
CA ASN A 142 -8.59 20.28 -13.38
C ASN A 142 -7.30 20.82 -12.75
N VAL A 143 -7.01 20.42 -11.52
CA VAL A 143 -5.75 20.67 -10.82
C VAL A 143 -5.20 19.30 -10.43
N PRO A 144 -4.39 18.65 -11.29
CA PRO A 144 -3.82 17.35 -10.96
C PRO A 144 -2.77 17.49 -9.86
N PRO A 145 -2.54 16.44 -9.06
CA PRO A 145 -1.45 16.45 -8.11
C PRO A 145 -0.10 16.52 -8.83
N THR A 146 0.89 17.12 -8.21
CA THR A 146 2.28 16.96 -8.67
C THR A 146 2.69 15.50 -8.43
N THR A 147 2.93 14.75 -9.51
CA THR A 147 3.29 13.34 -9.40
C THR A 147 4.71 13.06 -9.90
N SER A 148 5.44 12.27 -9.14
CA SER A 148 6.77 11.79 -9.49
C SER A 148 6.83 10.27 -9.35
N PHE A 149 7.06 9.59 -10.45
CA PHE A 149 7.19 8.13 -10.50
C PHE A 149 8.63 7.74 -10.78
N ILE A 150 9.19 6.89 -9.95
CA ILE A 150 10.47 6.22 -10.20
C ILE A 150 10.16 4.72 -10.29
N VAL A 151 10.38 4.15 -11.45
CA VAL A 151 10.07 2.74 -11.75
C VAL A 151 11.37 2.01 -12.04
N SER A 152 11.56 0.84 -11.43
CA SER A 152 12.71 -0.01 -11.75
C SER A 152 12.71 -0.41 -13.22
N GLU A 153 13.88 -0.38 -13.85
CA GLU A 153 14.08 -0.86 -15.23
C GLU A 153 13.65 -2.34 -15.40
N ALA A 154 13.69 -3.13 -14.33
CA ALA A 154 13.20 -4.51 -14.35
C ALA A 154 11.73 -4.59 -14.78
N ILE A 155 10.88 -3.68 -14.30
CA ILE A 155 9.44 -3.64 -14.62
C ILE A 155 9.23 -3.35 -16.12
N VAL A 156 9.95 -2.37 -16.67
CA VAL A 156 9.80 -1.98 -18.08
C VAL A 156 10.47 -2.94 -19.05
N ARG A 157 11.24 -3.91 -18.55
CA ARG A 157 11.78 -5.00 -19.35
C ARG A 157 11.01 -6.31 -19.20
N ASP A 158 10.20 -6.43 -18.14
CA ASP A 158 9.33 -7.58 -17.93
C ASP A 158 8.18 -7.56 -18.96
N ARG A 159 7.93 -8.70 -19.57
CA ARG A 159 6.89 -8.86 -20.59
C ARG A 159 5.62 -9.46 -20.01
N LEU A 160 5.24 -9.01 -18.82
CA LEU A 160 3.99 -9.42 -18.17
C LEU A 160 2.79 -9.22 -19.11
N GLY A 161 2.00 -10.26 -19.30
CA GLY A 161 0.86 -10.26 -20.21
C GLY A 161 1.20 -10.54 -21.69
N GLY A 162 2.50 -10.69 -22.03
CA GLY A 162 2.95 -11.00 -23.38
C GLY A 162 3.31 -9.78 -24.22
N HIS A 163 3.72 -10.01 -25.46
CA HIS A 163 4.33 -8.98 -26.32
C HIS A 163 3.40 -7.79 -26.61
N GLU A 164 2.13 -8.03 -26.89
CA GLU A 164 1.17 -6.97 -27.23
C GLU A 164 0.89 -6.06 -26.03
N VAL A 165 0.63 -6.67 -24.86
CA VAL A 165 0.42 -5.94 -23.58
C VAL A 165 1.64 -5.12 -23.22
N TYR A 166 2.82 -5.70 -23.41
CA TYR A 166 4.10 -5.03 -23.17
C TYR A 166 4.28 -3.79 -24.07
N ALA A 167 4.11 -3.95 -25.39
CA ALA A 167 4.30 -2.84 -26.33
C ALA A 167 3.29 -1.71 -26.08
N ASP A 168 2.04 -2.07 -25.77
CA ASP A 168 1.00 -1.10 -25.42
C ASP A 168 1.33 -0.36 -24.12
N MET A 169 1.80 -1.08 -23.09
CA MET A 169 2.27 -0.49 -21.84
C MET A 169 3.39 0.54 -22.06
N ILE A 170 4.40 0.22 -22.88
CA ILE A 170 5.54 1.14 -23.12
C ILE A 170 5.06 2.40 -23.86
N ARG A 171 4.19 2.28 -24.86
CA ARG A 171 3.58 3.45 -25.54
C ARG A 171 2.77 4.30 -24.56
N HIS A 172 2.00 3.64 -23.71
CA HIS A 172 1.21 4.31 -22.67
C HIS A 172 2.09 5.08 -21.70
N LEU A 173 3.19 4.50 -21.19
CA LEU A 173 4.14 5.18 -20.33
C LEU A 173 4.73 6.44 -20.96
N ARG A 174 5.10 6.39 -22.26
CA ARG A 174 5.58 7.56 -22.97
C ARG A 174 4.53 8.67 -23.01
N SER A 175 3.27 8.32 -23.32
CA SER A 175 2.16 9.27 -23.32
C SER A 175 1.90 9.86 -21.91
N ARG A 176 2.00 9.04 -20.86
CA ARG A 176 1.80 9.52 -19.48
C ARG A 176 2.93 10.44 -19.01
N ALA A 177 4.15 10.21 -19.47
CA ALA A 177 5.30 11.07 -19.17
C ALA A 177 5.18 12.49 -19.77
N ASP A 178 4.26 12.70 -20.72
CA ASP A 178 4.01 14.01 -21.32
C ASP A 178 2.87 14.79 -20.64
N LEU A 179 2.19 14.18 -19.65
CA LEU A 179 1.10 14.86 -18.93
C LEU A 179 1.65 15.97 -18.03
N PRO A 180 0.95 17.13 -17.96
CA PRO A 180 1.30 18.18 -17.03
C PRO A 180 1.30 17.68 -15.57
N GLY A 181 2.33 18.04 -14.81
CA GLY A 181 2.47 17.65 -13.40
C GLY A 181 2.93 16.21 -13.18
N VAL A 182 3.19 15.43 -14.24
CA VAL A 182 3.71 14.06 -14.17
C VAL A 182 5.20 14.05 -14.52
N THR A 183 6.00 13.45 -13.64
CA THR A 183 7.41 13.13 -13.90
C THR A 183 7.57 11.61 -13.84
N LEU A 184 8.09 11.02 -14.88
CA LEU A 184 8.44 9.60 -14.94
C LEU A 184 9.95 9.45 -15.11
N GLN A 185 10.56 8.67 -14.23
CA GLN A 185 11.98 8.31 -14.26
C GLN A 185 12.13 6.78 -14.15
N ILE A 186 13.12 6.23 -14.80
CA ILE A 186 13.48 4.82 -14.68
C ILE A 186 14.75 4.67 -13.85
N MET A 187 14.69 3.84 -12.81
CA MET A 187 15.86 3.42 -12.06
C MET A 187 16.58 2.31 -12.85
N PRO A 188 17.78 2.59 -13.42
CA PRO A 188 18.46 1.62 -14.26
C PRO A 188 18.97 0.43 -13.45
N LEU A 189 19.02 -0.73 -14.10
CA LEU A 189 19.69 -1.92 -13.58
C LEU A 189 21.22 -1.73 -13.57
N GLY A 190 21.90 -2.54 -12.75
CA GLY A 190 23.36 -2.58 -12.72
C GLY A 190 24.02 -1.42 -11.96
N ARG A 191 23.27 -0.60 -11.24
CA ARG A 191 23.86 0.36 -10.29
C ARG A 191 24.56 -0.38 -9.17
N GLU A 192 25.81 -0.02 -8.85
CA GLU A 192 26.57 -0.62 -7.76
C GLU A 192 25.93 -0.39 -6.39
N SER A 193 25.23 0.75 -6.23
CA SER A 193 24.54 1.13 -5.00
C SER A 193 23.36 2.04 -5.31
N HIS A 194 22.23 1.79 -4.66
CA HIS A 194 21.05 2.68 -4.72
C HIS A 194 20.14 2.54 -3.49
N ALA A 195 19.31 3.55 -3.23
CA ALA A 195 18.45 3.62 -2.04
C ALA A 195 17.20 2.72 -2.12
N ALA A 196 17.01 1.96 -3.22
CA ALA A 196 15.79 1.21 -3.53
C ALA A 196 15.73 -0.23 -2.97
N LEU A 197 16.74 -0.67 -2.23
CA LEU A 197 16.89 -2.09 -1.84
C LEU A 197 15.88 -2.56 -0.78
N ALA A 198 15.24 -1.63 -0.07
CA ALA A 198 14.30 -1.96 1.00
C ALA A 198 12.85 -2.22 0.51
N GLY A 199 12.59 -2.09 -0.78
CA GLY A 199 11.27 -2.29 -1.36
C GLY A 199 10.56 -1.02 -1.81
N PRO A 200 9.36 -1.14 -2.39
CA PRO A 200 8.59 -0.01 -2.92
C PRO A 200 7.96 0.81 -1.79
N PHE A 201 7.69 2.09 -2.07
CA PHE A 201 6.97 2.97 -1.17
C PHE A 201 6.40 4.18 -1.91
N ILE A 202 5.42 4.81 -1.29
CA ILE A 202 4.77 6.02 -1.79
C ILE A 202 4.86 7.08 -0.71
N LEU A 203 5.15 8.32 -1.11
CA LEU A 203 4.98 9.51 -0.28
C LEU A 203 3.81 10.29 -0.83
N LEU A 204 2.97 10.81 0.03
CA LEU A 204 1.85 11.65 -0.35
C LEU A 204 1.77 12.90 0.53
N GLU A 205 1.26 13.99 -0.03
CA GLU A 205 0.95 15.22 0.69
C GLU A 205 -0.55 15.49 0.58
N THR A 206 -1.21 15.60 1.73
CA THR A 206 -2.65 15.82 1.85
C THR A 206 -3.03 17.28 1.65
N PRO A 207 -4.32 17.63 1.48
CA PRO A 207 -4.76 19.03 1.33
C PRO A 207 -4.44 19.94 2.52
N ASP A 208 -4.27 19.40 3.71
CA ASP A 208 -3.84 20.09 4.92
C ASP A 208 -2.30 20.10 5.10
N TYR A 209 -1.55 19.75 4.04
CA TYR A 209 -0.08 19.73 4.00
C TYR A 209 0.57 18.71 4.95
N GLN A 210 -0.18 17.71 5.41
CA GLN A 210 0.41 16.60 6.12
C GLN A 210 1.15 15.69 5.13
N ARG A 211 2.33 15.23 5.51
CA ARG A 211 3.10 14.27 4.73
C ARG A 211 2.97 12.89 5.34
N LEU A 212 2.60 11.94 4.50
CA LEU A 212 2.41 10.55 4.86
C LEU A 212 3.24 9.67 3.92
N ALA A 213 3.51 8.45 4.38
CA ALA A 213 4.09 7.43 3.52
C ALA A 213 3.21 6.17 3.53
N TYR A 214 3.24 5.44 2.43
CA TYR A 214 2.52 4.18 2.30
C TYR A 214 3.46 3.11 1.76
N THR A 215 3.41 1.94 2.38
CA THR A 215 4.15 0.76 1.95
C THR A 215 3.20 -0.43 1.83
N GLU A 216 3.47 -1.31 0.87
CA GLU A 216 2.70 -2.52 0.64
C GLU A 216 3.61 -3.75 0.65
N THR A 217 3.15 -4.82 1.30
CA THR A 217 3.86 -6.08 1.40
C THR A 217 2.92 -7.24 1.06
N GLN A 218 3.46 -8.47 0.95
CA GLN A 218 2.67 -9.69 0.74
C GLN A 218 1.60 -9.93 1.81
N ARG A 219 1.73 -9.33 2.98
CA ARG A 219 0.85 -9.58 4.13
C ARG A 219 0.06 -8.35 4.55
N GLY A 220 0.18 -7.27 3.82
CA GLY A 220 -0.56 -6.07 4.10
C GLY A 220 0.12 -4.77 3.71
N SER A 221 -0.58 -3.70 3.96
CA SER A 221 -0.12 -2.34 3.73
C SER A 221 -0.02 -1.56 5.04
N GLN A 222 0.78 -0.52 5.04
CA GLN A 222 0.97 0.36 6.17
C GLN A 222 0.94 1.81 5.70
N LEU A 223 0.07 2.62 6.33
CA LEU A 223 0.12 4.08 6.23
C LEU A 223 0.97 4.60 7.41
N ILE A 224 1.99 5.39 7.10
CA ILE A 224 2.99 5.87 8.04
C ILE A 224 2.80 7.38 8.20
N SER A 225 2.52 7.83 9.41
CA SER A 225 2.33 9.24 9.77
C SER A 225 3.41 9.76 10.71
N ASP A 226 4.28 8.89 11.26
CA ASP A 226 5.39 9.31 12.09
C ASP A 226 6.34 10.23 11.30
N PRO A 227 6.59 11.48 11.73
CA PRO A 227 7.38 12.44 10.96
C PRO A 227 8.83 12.00 10.72
N ASN A 228 9.42 11.22 11.64
CA ASN A 228 10.81 10.75 11.47
C ASN A 228 10.87 9.67 10.39
N GLU A 229 9.94 8.71 10.41
CA GLU A 229 9.86 7.64 9.42
C GLU A 229 9.55 8.22 8.02
N VAL A 230 8.60 9.15 7.93
CA VAL A 230 8.28 9.86 6.67
C VAL A 230 9.49 10.64 6.18
N SER A 231 10.24 11.32 7.07
CA SER A 231 11.47 12.05 6.70
C SER A 231 12.54 11.11 6.14
N ILE A 232 12.75 9.93 6.74
CA ILE A 232 13.70 8.92 6.25
C ILE A 232 13.31 8.48 4.84
N LEU A 233 12.03 8.18 4.59
CA LEU A 233 11.55 7.77 3.27
C LEU A 233 11.66 8.91 2.24
N ALA A 234 11.42 10.16 2.65
CA ALA A 234 11.61 11.33 1.80
C ALA A 234 13.08 11.51 1.38
N GLN A 235 14.03 11.30 2.30
CA GLN A 235 15.46 11.31 1.99
C GLN A 235 15.84 10.20 1.01
N LYS A 236 15.32 8.98 1.22
CA LYS A 236 15.51 7.87 0.27
C LYS A 236 14.98 8.22 -1.12
N TYR A 237 13.78 8.80 -1.20
CA TYR A 237 13.19 9.22 -2.47
C TYR A 237 14.05 10.29 -3.18
N ALA A 238 14.55 11.28 -2.44
CA ALA A 238 15.45 12.28 -2.99
C ALA A 238 16.73 11.66 -3.59
N MET A 239 17.32 10.66 -2.91
CA MET A 239 18.46 9.92 -3.43
C MET A 239 18.10 9.12 -4.69
N LEU A 240 16.95 8.45 -4.71
CA LEU A 240 16.48 7.70 -5.89
C LEU A 240 16.33 8.62 -7.12
N ARG A 241 15.80 9.83 -6.94
CA ARG A 241 15.67 10.80 -8.03
C ARG A 241 16.99 11.19 -8.66
N THR A 242 18.06 11.25 -7.88
CA THR A 242 19.42 11.55 -8.40
C THR A 242 20.08 10.35 -9.07
N GLN A 243 19.66 9.15 -8.74
CA GLN A 243 20.20 7.90 -9.25
C GLN A 243 19.44 7.36 -10.46
N ALA A 244 18.17 7.75 -10.62
CA ALA A 244 17.35 7.39 -11.76
C ALA A 244 17.75 8.16 -13.02
N LEU A 245 17.38 7.64 -14.19
CA LEU A 245 17.47 8.36 -15.46
C LEU A 245 16.64 9.65 -15.38
N ASN A 246 17.10 10.71 -16.00
CA ASN A 246 16.29 11.90 -16.16
C ASN A 246 15.11 11.68 -17.14
N ALA A 247 14.25 12.67 -17.33
CA ALA A 247 13.04 12.52 -18.17
C ALA A 247 13.38 12.20 -19.63
N GLU A 248 14.41 12.84 -20.21
CA GLU A 248 14.83 12.61 -21.60
C GLU A 248 15.47 11.22 -21.78
N GLU A 249 16.36 10.83 -20.89
CA GLU A 249 16.96 9.50 -20.87
C GLU A 249 15.90 8.41 -20.70
N THR A 250 14.90 8.65 -19.84
CA THR A 250 13.76 7.74 -19.64
C THR A 250 12.97 7.56 -20.92
N LYS A 251 12.62 8.66 -21.61
CA LYS A 251 11.93 8.60 -22.93
C LYS A 251 12.78 7.87 -23.98
N GLY A 252 14.08 8.13 -23.99
CA GLY A 252 15.03 7.44 -24.86
C GLY A 252 15.04 5.92 -24.65
N LEU A 253 15.09 5.47 -23.38
CA LEU A 253 15.03 4.05 -23.04
C LEU A 253 13.70 3.42 -23.46
N LEU A 254 12.57 4.08 -23.20
CA LEU A 254 11.24 3.59 -23.60
C LEU A 254 11.13 3.46 -25.13
N GLY A 255 11.71 4.42 -25.91
CA GLY A 255 11.80 4.33 -27.36
C GLY A 255 12.62 3.13 -27.84
N GLN A 256 13.80 2.91 -27.24
CA GLN A 256 14.62 1.75 -27.54
C GLN A 256 13.91 0.42 -27.27
N LEU A 257 13.14 0.34 -26.18
CA LEU A 257 12.36 -0.86 -25.83
C LEU A 257 11.23 -1.16 -26.85
N LEU A 258 10.73 -0.16 -27.56
CA LEU A 258 9.80 -0.31 -28.69
C LEU A 258 10.49 -0.64 -30.02
N GLY A 259 11.83 -0.62 -30.09
CA GLY A 259 12.59 -0.78 -31.31
C GLY A 259 12.61 0.48 -32.20
N GLU A 260 12.27 1.64 -31.65
CA GLU A 260 12.42 2.95 -32.31
C GLU A 260 13.87 3.41 -32.16
N GLN A 261 14.47 3.86 -33.27
CA GLN A 261 15.85 4.41 -33.33
C GLN A 261 15.83 5.91 -33.06
#